data_633f974392a2c48851e4b8ba73f06c0d
#
_entry.id   633f974392a2c48851e4b8ba73f06c0d
#
_cell.length_a   1.000
_cell.length_b   1.000
_cell.length_c   1.000
_cell.angle_alpha   90.00
_cell.angle_beta   90.00
_cell.angle_gamma   90.00
#
_symmetry.space_group_name_H-M   'P 1'
#
loop_
_entity.id
_entity.type
_entity.pdbx_description
1 polymer ?
#
loop_
_entity_poly.entity_id
_entity_poly.type
_entity_poly.pdbx_seq_one_letter_code
_entity_poly.pdbx_strand_id
1 'polypeptide(L)'
;MANKYFQEIDIQFLEESNTYAKIIAEPFDRGYGVTIGNTLRRALLTSIPGAAITSIKIDGINHEFTTIKGVLEDVTDMILNMKEVRFNMMDEGPELIIIELHGPCKFTGADIGNVTKQFEVLNPEHHIATMTADKKFVFEIRICRGKGYTSAVKNKRPDDSLSTIPIDSIFNPITNVAWDVQPIATSTEGHERLTMEINSDGS
;
A
#
# COMPACT_ATOMS: atom_id res chain seq x y z
N MET A 1 44.28 1.07 19.52
CA MET A 1 44.28 0.29 18.25
C MET A 1 42.83 0.24 17.79
N ALA A 2 42.45 1.06 16.80
CA ALA A 2 41.11 1.00 16.21
C ALA A 2 40.91 -0.40 15.57
N ASN A 3 39.79 -0.98 15.81
CA ASN A 3 39.46 -2.34 15.37
C ASN A 3 39.41 -2.36 13.82
N LYS A 4 40.44 -2.91 13.18
CA LYS A 4 40.69 -2.89 11.75
C LYS A 4 39.68 -3.73 10.93
N TYR A 5 38.67 -4.29 11.59
CA TYR A 5 37.69 -5.23 11.01
C TYR A 5 36.28 -4.70 10.88
N PHE A 6 36.00 -3.48 11.35
CA PHE A 6 34.67 -2.87 11.17
C PHE A 6 34.85 -1.49 10.55
N GLN A 7 34.72 -1.41 9.26
CA GLN A 7 34.58 -0.15 8.56
C GLN A 7 33.14 0.36 8.81
N GLU A 8 33.03 1.56 9.37
CA GLU A 8 31.75 2.19 9.63
C GLU A 8 31.14 2.59 8.28
N ILE A 9 29.95 2.10 7.98
CA ILE A 9 29.23 2.46 6.76
C ILE A 9 28.56 3.81 7.00
N ASP A 10 28.87 4.80 6.19
CA ASP A 10 28.19 6.10 6.17
C ASP A 10 26.95 6.02 5.28
N ILE A 11 25.82 6.52 5.80
CA ILE A 11 24.55 6.58 5.07
C ILE A 11 24.15 8.04 4.93
N GLN A 12 24.02 8.50 3.69
CA GLN A 12 23.66 9.86 3.36
C GLN A 12 22.35 9.91 2.56
N PHE A 13 21.43 10.77 2.99
CA PHE A 13 20.23 11.08 2.24
C PHE A 13 20.57 12.22 1.26
N LEU A 14 20.49 11.94 -0.04
CA LEU A 14 20.68 12.95 -1.08
C LEU A 14 19.43 13.75 -1.34
N GLU A 15 18.29 13.06 -1.39
CA GLU A 15 16.97 13.61 -1.61
C GLU A 15 15.99 12.88 -0.71
N GLU A 16 15.07 13.62 -0.09
CA GLU A 16 14.05 13.09 0.79
C GLU A 16 12.75 13.88 0.64
N SER A 17 11.64 13.18 0.48
CA SER A 17 10.30 13.71 0.50
C SER A 17 9.34 12.70 1.13
N ASN A 18 8.07 13.02 1.29
CA ASN A 18 7.07 12.12 1.87
C ASN A 18 6.87 10.82 1.05
N THR A 19 7.22 10.83 -0.24
CA THR A 19 6.97 9.71 -1.16
C THR A 19 8.21 9.23 -1.91
N TYR A 20 9.36 9.86 -1.68
CA TYR A 20 10.60 9.53 -2.38
C TYR A 20 11.82 9.72 -1.48
N ALA A 21 12.75 8.77 -1.53
CA ALA A 21 14.06 8.91 -0.91
C ALA A 21 15.16 8.40 -1.83
N LYS A 22 16.26 9.17 -1.91
CA LYS A 22 17.50 8.75 -2.56
C LYS A 22 18.62 8.73 -1.53
N ILE A 23 19.18 7.54 -1.29
CA ILE A 23 20.21 7.29 -0.29
C ILE A 23 21.48 6.75 -0.93
N ILE A 24 22.61 7.16 -0.33
CA ILE A 24 23.91 6.57 -0.61
C ILE A 24 24.41 5.90 0.67
N ALA A 25 24.97 4.72 0.54
CA ALA A 25 25.65 4.01 1.60
C ALA A 25 27.05 3.58 1.11
N GLU A 26 28.08 3.93 1.85
CA GLU A 26 29.49 3.64 1.54
C GLU A 26 30.38 3.71 2.79
N PRO A 27 31.57 3.09 2.81
CA PRO A 27 32.09 2.16 1.82
C PRO A 27 31.62 0.72 2.07
N PHE A 28 31.44 -0.07 1.01
CA PHE A 28 31.25 -1.52 1.10
C PHE A 28 32.47 -2.25 0.52
N ASP A 29 32.80 -3.42 1.04
CA ASP A 29 33.75 -4.32 0.40
C ASP A 29 33.20 -4.78 -0.95
N ARG A 30 34.09 -5.11 -1.87
CA ARG A 30 33.74 -5.51 -3.24
C ARG A 30 32.77 -6.69 -3.26
N GLY A 31 31.65 -6.52 -3.95
CA GLY A 31 30.55 -7.49 -4.07
C GLY A 31 29.49 -7.40 -2.95
N TYR A 32 29.77 -6.73 -1.83
CA TYR A 32 28.80 -6.56 -0.75
C TYR A 32 27.68 -5.57 -1.13
N GLY A 33 27.99 -4.54 -1.90
CA GLY A 33 27.02 -3.56 -2.36
C GLY A 33 25.82 -4.22 -3.07
N VAL A 34 26.08 -5.16 -3.97
CA VAL A 34 25.04 -5.92 -4.69
C VAL A 34 24.21 -6.79 -3.74
N THR A 35 24.84 -7.48 -2.81
CA THR A 35 24.17 -8.35 -1.83
C THR A 35 23.24 -7.55 -0.91
N ILE A 36 23.74 -6.44 -0.37
CA ILE A 36 22.99 -5.56 0.53
C ILE A 36 21.86 -4.87 -0.24
N GLY A 37 22.13 -4.30 -1.42
CA GLY A 37 21.13 -3.63 -2.26
C GLY A 37 19.95 -4.55 -2.60
N ASN A 38 20.22 -5.78 -3.03
CA ASN A 38 19.16 -6.75 -3.31
C ASN A 38 18.37 -7.17 -2.04
N THR A 39 19.08 -7.37 -0.92
CA THR A 39 18.44 -7.73 0.35
C THR A 39 17.53 -6.63 0.87
N LEU A 40 18.01 -5.39 0.86
CA LEU A 40 17.22 -4.21 1.26
C LEU A 40 16.01 -4.01 0.34
N ARG A 41 16.19 -4.12 -0.98
CA ARG A 41 15.08 -4.04 -1.92
C ARG A 41 13.98 -5.05 -1.59
N ARG A 42 14.34 -6.30 -1.34
CA ARG A 42 13.37 -7.35 -0.98
C ARG A 42 12.69 -7.05 0.35
N ALA A 43 13.43 -6.62 1.35
CA ALA A 43 12.88 -6.26 2.65
C ALA A 43 11.89 -5.09 2.55
N LEU A 44 12.25 -4.02 1.84
CA LEU A 44 11.40 -2.86 1.61
C LEU A 44 10.10 -3.22 0.89
N LEU A 45 10.16 -4.05 -0.15
CA LEU A 45 9.00 -4.45 -0.94
C LEU A 45 8.08 -5.46 -0.25
N THR A 46 8.47 -6.10 0.86
CA THR A 46 7.68 -7.19 1.46
C THR A 46 7.42 -7.06 2.95
N SER A 47 8.20 -6.25 3.67
CA SER A 47 8.21 -6.28 5.15
C SER A 47 7.63 -5.02 5.79
N ILE A 48 7.48 -3.94 5.04
CA ILE A 48 6.90 -2.70 5.53
C ILE A 48 5.38 -2.93 5.69
N PRO A 49 4.80 -2.64 6.86
CA PRO A 49 3.36 -2.75 7.06
C PRO A 49 2.64 -1.55 6.41
N GLY A 50 1.44 -1.79 5.95
CA GLY A 50 0.52 -0.77 5.46
C GLY A 50 -0.92 -1.20 5.70
N ALA A 51 -1.88 -0.42 5.23
CA ALA A 51 -3.30 -0.69 5.37
C ALA A 51 -3.98 -0.85 4.00
N ALA A 52 -4.95 -1.78 3.91
CA ALA A 52 -5.70 -2.01 2.68
C ALA A 52 -7.10 -2.56 2.98
N ILE A 53 -8.00 -2.42 2.00
CA ILE A 53 -9.32 -3.04 2.05
C ILE A 53 -9.16 -4.55 1.87
N THR A 54 -9.78 -5.34 2.76
CA THR A 54 -9.72 -6.80 2.76
C THR A 54 -11.04 -7.46 2.38
N SER A 55 -12.16 -6.79 2.58
CA SER A 55 -13.46 -7.25 2.12
C SER A 55 -14.44 -6.11 1.94
N ILE A 56 -15.42 -6.33 1.08
CA ILE A 56 -16.56 -5.45 0.86
C ILE A 56 -17.84 -6.27 0.91
N LYS A 57 -18.91 -5.65 1.40
CA LYS A 57 -20.26 -6.16 1.28
C LYS A 57 -21.14 -5.03 0.76
N ILE A 58 -21.92 -5.32 -0.26
CA ILE A 58 -22.83 -4.37 -0.91
C ILE A 58 -24.23 -4.93 -0.77
N ASP A 59 -25.17 -4.10 -0.35
CA ASP A 59 -26.55 -4.55 -0.16
C ASP A 59 -27.16 -5.09 -1.47
N GLY A 60 -27.70 -6.32 -1.40
CA GLY A 60 -28.30 -7.00 -2.55
C GLY A 60 -27.31 -7.63 -3.53
N ILE A 61 -25.99 -7.65 -3.25
CA ILE A 61 -24.94 -8.21 -4.09
C ILE A 61 -24.28 -9.38 -3.37
N ASN A 62 -24.09 -10.51 -4.07
CA ASN A 62 -23.52 -11.73 -3.50
C ASN A 62 -22.19 -12.17 -4.11
N HIS A 63 -21.77 -11.56 -5.21
CA HIS A 63 -20.50 -11.87 -5.89
C HIS A 63 -20.03 -10.70 -6.75
N GLU A 64 -18.75 -10.66 -7.08
CA GLU A 64 -18.07 -9.58 -7.81
C GLU A 64 -18.48 -9.45 -9.29
N PHE A 65 -18.94 -10.54 -9.92
CA PHE A 65 -19.27 -10.58 -11.35
C PHE A 65 -20.73 -10.17 -11.60
N THR A 66 -21.10 -8.99 -11.14
CA THR A 66 -22.46 -8.46 -11.31
C THR A 66 -22.45 -6.94 -11.42
N THR A 67 -23.57 -6.41 -11.86
CA THR A 67 -23.79 -4.94 -11.92
C THR A 67 -24.73 -4.50 -10.82
N ILE A 68 -24.55 -3.28 -10.33
CA ILE A 68 -25.42 -2.66 -9.35
C ILE A 68 -26.41 -1.76 -10.09
N LYS A 69 -27.71 -2.03 -9.98
CA LYS A 69 -28.71 -1.19 -10.63
C LYS A 69 -28.60 0.25 -10.12
N GLY A 70 -28.32 1.19 -11.04
CA GLY A 70 -28.16 2.61 -10.74
C GLY A 70 -26.74 3.01 -10.32
N VAL A 71 -25.75 2.19 -10.61
CA VAL A 71 -24.32 2.51 -10.59
C VAL A 71 -23.79 2.32 -12.01
N LEU A 72 -22.88 3.17 -12.43
CA LEU A 72 -22.32 3.15 -13.78
C LEU A 72 -21.30 2.00 -13.94
N GLU A 73 -20.44 1.87 -12.97
CA GLU A 73 -19.37 0.86 -12.90
C GLU A 73 -19.95 -0.49 -12.45
N ASP A 74 -19.39 -1.59 -12.89
CA ASP A 74 -19.69 -2.90 -12.32
C ASP A 74 -18.96 -3.12 -10.97
N VAL A 75 -19.29 -4.21 -10.28
CA VAL A 75 -18.70 -4.50 -8.96
C VAL A 75 -17.20 -4.77 -9.08
N THR A 76 -16.75 -5.37 -10.19
CA THR A 76 -15.32 -5.65 -10.42
C THR A 76 -14.54 -4.36 -10.58
N ASP A 77 -15.04 -3.43 -11.39
CA ASP A 77 -14.42 -2.11 -11.60
C ASP A 77 -14.37 -1.32 -10.28
N MET A 78 -15.47 -1.35 -9.52
CA MET A 78 -15.53 -0.71 -8.20
C MET A 78 -14.48 -1.29 -7.23
N ILE A 79 -14.32 -2.62 -7.20
CA ILE A 79 -13.31 -3.30 -6.37
C ILE A 79 -11.90 -2.88 -6.82
N LEU A 80 -11.63 -2.80 -8.12
CA LEU A 80 -10.33 -2.36 -8.64
C LEU A 80 -10.03 -0.92 -8.20
N ASN A 81 -10.99 -0.02 -8.32
CA ASN A 81 -10.84 1.36 -7.87
C ASN A 81 -10.64 1.44 -6.34
N MET A 82 -11.36 0.62 -5.55
CA MET A 82 -11.18 0.56 -4.09
C MET A 82 -9.78 0.08 -3.68
N LYS A 83 -9.16 -0.81 -4.44
CA LYS A 83 -7.78 -1.28 -4.16
C LYS A 83 -6.72 -0.19 -4.35
N GLU A 84 -7.04 0.87 -5.06
CA GLU A 84 -6.15 2.03 -5.26
C GLU A 84 -6.31 3.09 -4.17
N VAL A 85 -7.29 2.98 -3.27
CA VAL A 85 -7.43 3.89 -2.11
C VAL A 85 -6.30 3.60 -1.12
N ARG A 86 -5.58 4.66 -0.71
CA ARG A 86 -4.44 4.58 0.21
C ARG A 86 -4.84 5.06 1.59
N PHE A 87 -4.45 4.29 2.60
CA PHE A 87 -4.82 4.51 3.99
C PHE A 87 -3.59 4.66 4.87
N ASN A 88 -3.57 5.70 5.69
CA ASN A 88 -2.71 5.77 6.85
C ASN A 88 -3.53 5.35 8.08
N MET A 89 -3.26 4.16 8.62
CA MET A 89 -4.01 3.57 9.72
C MET A 89 -3.27 3.73 11.03
N MET A 90 -3.91 4.35 12.03
CA MET A 90 -3.30 4.65 13.33
C MET A 90 -3.35 3.46 14.28
N ASP A 91 -4.34 2.57 14.15
CA ASP A 91 -4.54 1.40 15.00
C ASP A 91 -4.24 0.07 14.28
N GLU A 92 -3.92 -0.98 15.04
CA GLU A 92 -3.54 -2.30 14.48
C GLU A 92 -4.73 -3.23 14.20
N GLY A 93 -5.92 -2.88 14.62
CA GLY A 93 -7.12 -3.70 14.50
C GLY A 93 -7.79 -3.61 13.13
N PRO A 94 -8.62 -4.61 12.77
CA PRO A 94 -9.48 -4.49 11.61
C PRO A 94 -10.54 -3.43 11.84
N GLU A 95 -10.70 -2.54 10.90
CA GLU A 95 -11.75 -1.52 10.90
C GLU A 95 -12.89 -1.92 9.97
N LEU A 96 -14.09 -2.05 10.50
CA LEU A 96 -15.30 -2.27 9.73
C LEU A 96 -16.10 -0.97 9.69
N ILE A 97 -16.28 -0.42 8.50
CA ILE A 97 -17.04 0.81 8.28
C ILE A 97 -18.29 0.54 7.44
N ILE A 98 -19.33 1.30 7.70
CA ILE A 98 -20.57 1.30 6.92
C ILE A 98 -20.73 2.68 6.30
N ILE A 99 -20.81 2.72 4.97
CA ILE A 99 -20.97 3.93 4.19
C ILE A 99 -22.37 3.94 3.58
N GLU A 100 -23.13 4.98 3.81
CA GLU A 100 -24.44 5.21 3.24
C GLU A 100 -24.39 6.38 2.27
N LEU A 101 -24.65 6.13 0.99
CA LEU A 101 -24.71 7.14 -0.04
C LEU A 101 -26.11 7.26 -0.61
N HIS A 102 -26.53 8.47 -0.90
CA HIS A 102 -27.77 8.78 -1.60
C HIS A 102 -27.42 9.31 -3.00
N GLY A 103 -27.78 8.55 -4.04
CA GLY A 103 -27.57 8.99 -5.42
C GLY A 103 -28.62 10.04 -5.86
N PRO A 104 -28.38 10.71 -6.98
CA PRO A 104 -27.16 10.61 -7.78
C PRO A 104 -25.96 11.32 -7.13
N CYS A 105 -24.81 10.63 -7.04
CA CYS A 105 -23.57 11.17 -6.48
C CYS A 105 -22.35 10.41 -7.01
N LYS A 106 -21.15 10.94 -6.75
CA LYS A 106 -19.88 10.23 -6.95
C LYS A 106 -19.44 9.63 -5.63
N PHE A 107 -19.05 8.38 -5.63
CA PHE A 107 -18.37 7.71 -4.53
C PHE A 107 -16.87 7.87 -4.70
N THR A 108 -16.20 8.43 -3.71
CA THR A 108 -14.77 8.76 -3.74
C THR A 108 -14.07 8.29 -2.45
N GLY A 109 -12.74 8.37 -2.42
CA GLY A 109 -11.96 8.09 -1.22
C GLY A 109 -12.36 8.96 -0.02
N ALA A 110 -12.81 10.20 -0.26
CA ALA A 110 -13.27 11.10 0.80
C ALA A 110 -14.49 10.55 1.56
N ASP A 111 -15.41 9.86 0.89
CA ASP A 111 -16.58 9.26 1.54
C ASP A 111 -16.19 8.16 2.51
N ILE A 112 -15.10 7.43 2.20
CA ILE A 112 -14.52 6.44 3.11
C ILE A 112 -13.89 7.15 4.31
N GLY A 113 -13.05 8.16 4.07
CA GLY A 113 -12.32 8.87 5.12
C GLY A 113 -13.21 9.64 6.10
N ASN A 114 -14.41 10.06 5.69
CA ASN A 114 -15.33 10.82 6.53
C ASN A 114 -16.06 9.96 7.60
N VAL A 115 -16.05 8.62 7.47
CA VAL A 115 -16.84 7.74 8.35
C VAL A 115 -16.16 7.50 9.69
N THR A 116 -14.82 7.49 9.75
CA THR A 116 -14.05 7.24 10.97
C THR A 116 -12.80 8.10 11.06
N LYS A 117 -12.30 8.26 12.29
CA LYS A 117 -11.02 8.96 12.56
C LYS A 117 -9.86 7.99 12.83
N GLN A 118 -10.08 6.69 12.73
CA GLN A 118 -9.06 5.69 13.02
C GLN A 118 -8.07 5.50 11.87
N PHE A 119 -8.41 5.99 10.69
CA PHE A 119 -7.51 6.05 9.54
C PHE A 119 -7.73 7.34 8.75
N GLU A 120 -6.71 7.72 8.01
CA GLU A 120 -6.70 8.84 7.07
C GLU A 120 -6.63 8.29 5.65
N VAL A 121 -7.46 8.82 4.74
CA VAL A 121 -7.37 8.50 3.31
C VAL A 121 -6.42 9.51 2.66
N LEU A 122 -5.33 9.02 2.07
CA LEU A 122 -4.28 9.87 1.49
C LEU A 122 -4.62 10.39 0.10
N ASN A 123 -5.54 9.71 -0.61
CA ASN A 123 -6.04 10.10 -1.92
C ASN A 123 -7.57 10.29 -1.94
N PRO A 124 -8.11 11.29 -1.21
CA PRO A 124 -9.56 11.48 -1.06
C PRO A 124 -10.29 11.74 -2.36
N GLU A 125 -9.63 12.34 -3.36
CA GLU A 125 -10.19 12.62 -4.68
C GLU A 125 -10.32 11.37 -5.58
N HIS A 126 -9.79 10.22 -5.14
CA HIS A 126 -9.79 9.00 -5.93
C HIS A 126 -11.23 8.52 -6.18
N HIS A 127 -11.57 8.36 -7.46
CA HIS A 127 -12.90 7.93 -7.90
C HIS A 127 -13.09 6.42 -7.69
N ILE A 128 -14.23 6.04 -7.08
CA ILE A 128 -14.57 4.64 -6.84
C ILE A 128 -15.72 4.21 -7.72
N ALA A 129 -16.83 4.96 -7.70
CA ALA A 129 -17.99 4.66 -8.53
C ALA A 129 -18.92 5.88 -8.70
N THR A 130 -19.79 5.82 -9.71
CA THR A 130 -20.80 6.86 -10.00
C THR A 130 -22.19 6.29 -9.78
N MET A 131 -22.91 6.78 -8.76
CA MET A 131 -24.30 6.48 -8.50
C MET A 131 -25.17 7.36 -9.39
N THR A 132 -26.03 6.75 -10.22
CA THR A 132 -26.91 7.45 -11.17
C THR A 132 -28.38 7.44 -10.78
N ALA A 133 -28.79 6.50 -9.90
CA ALA A 133 -30.17 6.38 -9.46
C ALA A 133 -30.41 7.12 -8.14
N ASP A 134 -31.61 7.72 -8.00
CA ASP A 134 -32.07 8.34 -6.76
C ASP A 134 -32.54 7.24 -5.79
N LYS A 135 -31.56 6.63 -5.11
CA LYS A 135 -31.79 5.64 -4.05
C LYS A 135 -30.62 5.60 -3.07
N LYS A 136 -30.85 4.95 -1.95
CA LYS A 136 -29.81 4.67 -0.94
C LYS A 136 -28.98 3.48 -1.37
N PHE A 137 -27.65 3.63 -1.25
CA PHE A 137 -26.65 2.59 -1.42
C PHE A 137 -25.92 2.38 -0.09
N VAL A 138 -25.74 1.14 0.31
CA VAL A 138 -25.03 0.80 1.55
C VAL A 138 -23.85 -0.10 1.24
N PHE A 139 -22.67 0.30 1.69
CA PHE A 139 -21.41 -0.42 1.56
C PHE A 139 -20.84 -0.71 2.94
N GLU A 140 -20.53 -1.95 3.20
CA GLU A 140 -19.76 -2.37 4.37
C GLU A 140 -18.34 -2.69 3.90
N ILE A 141 -17.33 -1.98 4.40
CA ILE A 141 -15.94 -2.12 3.97
C ILE A 141 -15.09 -2.47 5.18
N ARG A 142 -14.23 -3.48 5.04
CA ARG A 142 -13.26 -3.85 6.07
C ARG A 142 -11.87 -3.46 5.63
N ILE A 143 -11.19 -2.66 6.47
CA ILE A 143 -9.82 -2.20 6.29
C ILE A 143 -8.97 -2.85 7.35
N CYS A 144 -7.83 -3.43 6.97
CA CYS A 144 -6.90 -4.07 7.90
C CYS A 144 -5.48 -3.59 7.66
N ARG A 145 -4.65 -3.68 8.71
CA ARG A 145 -3.21 -3.55 8.61
C ARG A 145 -2.58 -4.90 8.30
N GLY A 146 -1.60 -4.92 7.41
CA GLY A 146 -0.91 -6.15 7.01
C GLY A 146 0.47 -5.86 6.41
N LYS A 147 1.07 -6.88 5.80
CA LYS A 147 2.37 -6.80 5.12
C LYS A 147 2.31 -7.51 3.78
N GLY A 148 2.95 -6.93 2.77
CA GLY A 148 3.07 -7.53 1.45
C GLY A 148 1.71 -7.76 0.78
N TYR A 149 1.48 -8.96 0.26
CA TYR A 149 0.26 -9.35 -0.45
C TYR A 149 -0.50 -10.45 0.29
N THR A 150 -1.82 -10.29 0.40
CA THR A 150 -2.72 -11.32 0.92
C THR A 150 -3.86 -11.56 -0.07
N SER A 151 -4.04 -12.83 -0.49
CA SER A 151 -5.11 -13.19 -1.43
C SER A 151 -6.49 -13.11 -0.78
N ALA A 152 -7.53 -12.90 -1.60
CA ALA A 152 -8.94 -12.88 -1.18
C ALA A 152 -9.34 -14.13 -0.36
N VAL A 153 -8.85 -15.31 -0.76
CA VAL A 153 -9.10 -16.55 -0.04
C VAL A 153 -8.61 -16.51 1.41
N LYS A 154 -7.45 -15.88 1.66
CA LYS A 154 -6.90 -15.71 3.02
C LYS A 154 -7.59 -14.61 3.81
N ASN A 155 -8.13 -13.59 3.13
CA ASN A 155 -8.88 -12.50 3.75
C ASN A 155 -10.29 -12.93 4.17
N LYS A 156 -10.81 -14.04 3.61
CA LYS A 156 -12.10 -14.59 3.99
C LYS A 156 -12.07 -15.14 5.42
N ARG A 157 -13.00 -14.69 6.26
CA ARG A 157 -13.15 -15.14 7.64
C ARG A 157 -14.26 -16.16 7.77
N PRO A 158 -14.16 -17.07 8.77
CA PRO A 158 -15.21 -18.09 9.01
C PRO A 158 -16.57 -17.50 9.39
N ASP A 159 -16.58 -16.31 9.98
CA ASP A 159 -17.75 -15.56 10.42
C ASP A 159 -18.31 -14.58 9.36
N ASP A 160 -17.66 -14.48 8.20
CA ASP A 160 -18.15 -13.65 7.11
C ASP A 160 -19.48 -14.18 6.55
N SER A 161 -20.40 -13.25 6.26
CA SER A 161 -21.66 -13.59 5.58
C SER A 161 -21.39 -14.06 4.16
N LEU A 162 -22.35 -14.82 3.58
CA LEU A 162 -22.25 -15.30 2.19
C LEU A 162 -22.20 -14.16 1.16
N SER A 163 -22.70 -12.99 1.52
CA SER A 163 -22.67 -11.77 0.69
C SER A 163 -21.41 -10.93 0.88
N THR A 164 -20.49 -11.33 1.76
CA THR A 164 -19.20 -10.65 1.92
C THR A 164 -18.25 -11.08 0.81
N ILE A 165 -17.77 -10.13 0.02
CA ILE A 165 -16.82 -10.36 -1.08
C ILE A 165 -15.43 -10.08 -0.53
N PRO A 166 -14.57 -11.10 -0.34
CA PRO A 166 -13.19 -10.90 0.06
C PRO A 166 -12.39 -10.33 -1.11
N ILE A 167 -11.44 -9.44 -0.83
CA ILE A 167 -10.62 -8.73 -1.81
C ILE A 167 -9.15 -9.07 -1.59
N ASP A 168 -8.40 -9.26 -2.70
CA ASP A 168 -6.94 -9.34 -2.64
C ASP A 168 -6.38 -8.01 -2.17
N SER A 169 -5.51 -8.03 -1.17
CA SER A 169 -4.99 -6.83 -0.54
C SER A 169 -3.49 -6.70 -0.73
N ILE A 170 -3.03 -5.53 -1.17
CA ILE A 170 -1.64 -5.14 -1.24
C ILE A 170 -1.41 -4.12 -0.13
N PHE A 171 -0.69 -4.55 0.91
CA PHE A 171 -0.46 -3.72 2.10
C PHE A 171 0.82 -2.90 2.01
N ASN A 172 1.68 -3.19 1.03
CA ASN A 172 3.00 -2.58 0.97
C ASN A 172 2.92 -1.11 0.51
N PRO A 173 3.42 -0.15 1.32
CA PRO A 173 3.47 1.25 0.92
C PRO A 173 4.58 1.56 -0.09
N ILE A 174 5.60 0.71 -0.18
CA ILE A 174 6.70 0.92 -1.13
C ILE A 174 6.30 0.44 -2.52
N THR A 175 6.25 1.36 -3.46
CA THR A 175 5.82 1.12 -4.84
C THR A 175 6.96 0.70 -5.76
N ASN A 176 8.15 1.27 -5.55
CA ASN A 176 9.32 0.94 -6.35
C ASN A 176 10.62 1.10 -5.55
N VAL A 177 11.58 0.20 -5.79
CA VAL A 177 12.94 0.31 -5.26
C VAL A 177 13.91 0.01 -6.38
N ALA A 178 14.71 0.99 -6.78
CA ALA A 178 15.85 0.84 -7.67
C ALA A 178 17.15 0.97 -6.87
N TRP A 179 18.20 0.30 -7.29
CA TRP A 179 19.52 0.44 -6.71
C TRP A 179 20.61 0.22 -7.75
N ASP A 180 21.77 0.84 -7.51
CA ASP A 180 22.96 0.75 -8.32
C ASP A 180 24.20 0.68 -7.42
N VAL A 181 25.24 0.00 -7.90
CA VAL A 181 26.51 -0.14 -7.19
C VAL A 181 27.65 0.33 -8.07
N GLN A 182 28.43 1.26 -7.56
CA GLN A 182 29.55 1.85 -8.27
C GLN A 182 30.84 1.71 -7.47
N PRO A 183 31.99 1.45 -8.11
CA PRO A 183 33.28 1.46 -7.44
C PRO A 183 33.64 2.87 -7.01
N ILE A 184 34.23 3.01 -5.82
CA ILE A 184 34.74 4.29 -5.32
C ILE A 184 36.14 4.51 -5.92
N ALA A 185 36.25 5.46 -6.86
CA ALA A 185 37.47 5.74 -7.63
C ALA A 185 38.68 6.10 -6.75
N THR A 186 38.45 6.67 -5.58
CA THR A 186 39.48 7.08 -4.61
C THR A 186 39.93 5.97 -3.68
N SER A 187 39.24 4.82 -3.68
CA SER A 187 39.58 3.68 -2.81
C SER A 187 40.69 2.82 -3.41
N THR A 188 41.76 2.67 -2.68
CA THR A 188 42.86 1.75 -3.03
C THR A 188 42.52 0.28 -2.77
N GLU A 189 41.49 0.04 -1.95
CA GLU A 189 41.04 -1.31 -1.55
C GLU A 189 39.88 -1.82 -2.41
N GLY A 190 39.39 -1.00 -3.36
CA GLY A 190 38.34 -1.37 -4.30
C GLY A 190 36.96 -1.38 -3.69
N HIS A 191 36.70 -0.49 -2.72
CA HIS A 191 35.37 -0.33 -2.09
C HIS A 191 34.32 0.14 -3.09
N GLU A 192 33.07 -0.18 -2.75
CA GLU A 192 31.87 0.12 -3.54
C GLU A 192 30.94 1.09 -2.79
N ARG A 193 30.19 1.83 -3.58
CA ARG A 193 29.11 2.71 -3.16
C ARG A 193 27.78 2.11 -3.62
N LEU A 194 26.82 1.95 -2.72
CA LEU A 194 25.46 1.59 -3.01
C LEU A 194 24.60 2.87 -3.06
N THR A 195 23.92 3.10 -4.17
CA THR A 195 22.87 4.13 -4.30
C THR A 195 21.53 3.44 -4.37
N MET A 196 20.56 3.89 -3.59
CA MET A 196 19.18 3.37 -3.62
C MET A 196 18.19 4.52 -3.85
N GLU A 197 17.20 4.25 -4.69
CA GLU A 197 16.05 5.12 -4.93
C GLU A 197 14.78 4.37 -4.52
N ILE A 198 14.02 4.95 -3.60
CA ILE A 198 12.86 4.35 -2.98
C ILE A 198 11.67 5.25 -3.23
N ASN A 199 10.61 4.70 -3.82
CA ASN A 199 9.33 5.39 -3.99
C ASN A 199 8.27 4.73 -3.10
N SER A 200 7.46 5.55 -2.46
CA SER A 200 6.36 5.15 -1.58
C SER A 200 5.07 5.86 -2.01
N ASP A 201 3.93 5.34 -1.59
CA ASP A 201 2.62 5.99 -1.77
C ASP A 201 2.26 6.94 -0.61
N GLY A 202 3.13 7.03 0.40
CA GLY A 202 2.98 7.93 1.55
C GLY A 202 2.20 7.34 2.73
N SER A 203 1.72 6.07 2.64
CA SER A 203 0.97 5.39 3.72
C SER A 203 1.85 4.74 4.78
#